data_498b98364e85d2be588a61674fd671b3
#
_entry.id   498b98364e85d2be588a61674fd671b3
#
_cell.length_a   1.000
_cell.length_b   1.000
_cell.length_c   1.000
_cell.angle_alpha   90.00
_cell.angle_beta   90.00
_cell.angle_gamma   90.00
#
_symmetry.space_group_name_H-M   'P 1'
#
loop_
_entity.id
_entity.type
_entity.pdbx_description
1 polymer ?
#
loop_
_entity_poly.entity_id
_entity_poly.type
_entity_poly.pdbx_seq_one_letter_code
_entity_poly.pdbx_strand_id
1 'polypeptide(L)'
;VAKRVLGIDIDSSAIKAAEVSRKGRSYAVSNLGVMQLPPGTLKDGRVANSGDLAKAMQDLVDKYDLKATSAVLGLRSSWVTVKTHKFPLMPERELDKALEFEVPELAGFSVLSLQDVYYDYFISSKNESELEVVLVACPRQNALPYMHAVRDAGLTLEAIDVPAFGWKDLLAEDGRRVFMEISDEQTTMFVVSNGVFKVHRVVPLGAAHFRRGVEDAFECSAEEAVSLTQNQDMDYLLLEGAGNKRVLRATVQQFIGSVLQTLDFVRAQERAGSFSSLLDELILLGDLADLKGLSEMLQREVDLPVRPLRKMERLNLTFEVLPPGRFSCYGSALALGLRGVS
;
A
#
# COMPACT_ATOMS: atom_id res chain seq x y z
N VAL A 1 -28.82 -3.58 11.22
CA VAL A 1 -27.91 -4.32 10.34
C VAL A 1 -26.52 -3.76 10.56
N ALA A 2 -25.49 -4.60 10.74
CA ALA A 2 -24.12 -4.14 10.86
C ALA A 2 -23.67 -3.48 9.53
N LYS A 3 -23.00 -2.34 9.60
CA LYS A 3 -22.38 -1.74 8.40
C LYS A 3 -21.34 -2.71 7.85
N ARG A 4 -21.40 -2.98 6.56
CA ARG A 4 -20.50 -3.90 5.85
C ARG A 4 -19.94 -3.19 4.63
N VAL A 5 -18.62 -3.24 4.47
CA VAL A 5 -17.89 -2.50 3.41
C VAL A 5 -16.83 -3.41 2.80
N LEU A 6 -16.62 -3.28 1.50
CA LEU A 6 -15.47 -3.86 0.81
C LEU A 6 -14.30 -2.86 0.85
N GLY A 7 -13.17 -3.28 1.40
CA GLY A 7 -11.89 -2.65 1.09
C GLY A 7 -11.37 -3.24 -0.21
N ILE A 8 -11.23 -2.42 -1.24
CA ILE A 8 -10.76 -2.83 -2.58
C ILE A 8 -9.37 -2.25 -2.82
N ASP A 9 -8.43 -3.12 -3.01
CA ASP A 9 -7.05 -2.80 -3.35
C ASP A 9 -6.74 -3.31 -4.74
N ILE A 10 -6.27 -2.42 -5.62
CA ILE A 10 -6.00 -2.71 -7.03
C ILE A 10 -4.52 -2.55 -7.30
N ASP A 11 -3.90 -3.65 -7.73
CA ASP A 11 -2.53 -3.72 -8.19
C ASP A 11 -2.49 -3.90 -9.72
N SER A 12 -1.30 -3.79 -10.32
CA SER A 12 -1.12 -3.95 -11.77
C SER A 12 -1.60 -5.31 -12.32
N SER A 13 -1.54 -6.35 -11.50
CA SER A 13 -1.86 -7.74 -11.89
C SER A 13 -3.14 -8.29 -11.26
N ALA A 14 -3.66 -7.68 -10.18
CA ALA A 14 -4.78 -8.24 -9.44
C ALA A 14 -5.61 -7.20 -8.69
N ILE A 15 -6.87 -7.56 -8.43
CA ILE A 15 -7.73 -6.90 -7.45
C ILE A 15 -7.79 -7.79 -6.22
N LYS A 16 -7.56 -7.20 -5.04
CA LYS A 16 -7.71 -7.86 -3.73
C LYS A 16 -8.84 -7.16 -2.97
N ALA A 17 -9.74 -7.91 -2.38
CA ALA A 17 -10.85 -7.37 -1.61
C ALA A 17 -10.96 -8.02 -0.24
N ALA A 18 -11.38 -7.23 0.74
CA ALA A 18 -11.71 -7.68 2.08
C ALA A 18 -13.10 -7.16 2.47
N GLU A 19 -14.01 -8.06 2.78
CA GLU A 19 -15.32 -7.72 3.29
C GLU A 19 -15.27 -7.59 4.81
N VAL A 20 -15.38 -6.36 5.30
CA VAL A 20 -15.29 -6.03 6.72
C VAL A 20 -16.63 -5.52 7.22
N SER A 21 -17.03 -5.93 8.41
CA SER A 21 -18.21 -5.44 9.10
C SER A 21 -17.88 -5.00 10.52
N ARG A 22 -18.69 -4.06 11.05
CA ARG A 22 -18.58 -3.60 12.43
C ARG A 22 -19.89 -3.82 13.16
N LYS A 23 -19.79 -4.43 14.34
CA LYS A 23 -20.92 -4.61 15.28
C LYS A 23 -20.52 -4.09 16.67
N GLY A 24 -20.96 -2.89 17.00
CA GLY A 24 -20.54 -2.21 18.22
C GLY A 24 -19.02 -1.90 18.19
N ARG A 25 -18.26 -2.50 19.11
CA ARG A 25 -16.80 -2.33 19.19
C ARG A 25 -16.01 -3.46 18.51
N SER A 26 -16.68 -4.47 17.95
CA SER A 26 -16.05 -5.61 17.31
C SER A 26 -16.11 -5.50 15.80
N TYR A 27 -15.11 -6.03 15.15
CA TYR A 27 -15.01 -6.13 13.68
C TYR A 27 -15.01 -7.60 13.27
N ALA A 28 -15.53 -7.86 12.09
CA ALA A 28 -15.46 -9.18 11.47
C ALA A 28 -15.04 -9.07 10.00
N VAL A 29 -14.16 -9.95 9.58
CA VAL A 29 -13.81 -10.17 8.18
C VAL A 29 -14.59 -11.40 7.72
N SER A 30 -15.64 -11.18 6.93
CA SER A 30 -16.53 -12.25 6.47
C SER A 30 -16.03 -12.91 5.19
N ASN A 31 -15.34 -12.18 4.33
CA ASN A 31 -14.75 -12.71 3.10
C ASN A 31 -13.46 -11.99 2.70
N LEU A 32 -12.60 -12.74 2.01
CA LEU A 32 -11.41 -12.24 1.33
C LEU A 32 -11.39 -12.81 -0.09
N GLY A 33 -11.05 -11.98 -1.07
CA GLY A 33 -11.01 -12.40 -2.45
C GLY A 33 -9.84 -11.82 -3.23
N VAL A 34 -9.42 -12.53 -4.26
CA VAL A 34 -8.43 -12.09 -5.23
C VAL A 34 -8.87 -12.45 -6.65
N MET A 35 -8.76 -11.49 -7.56
CA MET A 35 -9.04 -11.68 -8.98
C MET A 35 -7.88 -11.14 -9.80
N GLN A 36 -7.34 -11.98 -10.68
CA GLN A 36 -6.30 -11.55 -11.61
C GLN A 36 -6.90 -10.59 -12.65
N LEU A 37 -6.16 -9.56 -12.99
CA LEU A 37 -6.53 -8.64 -14.05
C LEU A 37 -6.03 -9.17 -15.41
N PRO A 38 -6.83 -9.05 -16.47
CA PRO A 38 -6.35 -9.29 -17.83
C PRO A 38 -5.12 -8.40 -18.14
N PRO A 39 -4.11 -8.90 -18.84
CA PRO A 39 -2.97 -8.10 -19.25
C PRO A 39 -3.40 -6.83 -20.01
N GLY A 40 -2.83 -5.68 -19.66
CA GLY A 40 -3.17 -4.41 -20.29
C GLY A 40 -4.40 -3.69 -19.69
N THR A 41 -5.03 -4.23 -18.66
CA THR A 41 -6.12 -3.54 -17.93
C THR A 41 -5.59 -2.26 -17.28
N LEU A 42 -4.41 -2.32 -16.66
CA LEU A 42 -3.70 -1.18 -16.12
C LEU A 42 -2.36 -0.97 -16.86
N LYS A 43 -1.95 0.29 -16.97
CA LYS A 43 -0.64 0.69 -17.48
C LYS A 43 -0.09 1.86 -16.67
N ASP A 44 1.08 1.71 -16.09
CA ASP A 44 1.72 2.72 -15.23
C ASP A 44 0.76 3.21 -14.12
N GLY A 45 0.01 2.29 -13.52
CA GLY A 45 -0.99 2.57 -12.50
C GLY A 45 -2.20 3.37 -12.98
N ARG A 46 -2.46 3.46 -14.29
CA ARG A 46 -3.65 4.07 -14.88
C ARG A 46 -4.53 3.03 -15.53
N VAL A 47 -5.83 3.22 -15.47
CA VAL A 47 -6.79 2.34 -16.14
C VAL A 47 -6.68 2.55 -17.65
N ALA A 48 -6.22 1.53 -18.35
CA ALA A 48 -6.16 1.51 -19.81
C ALA A 48 -7.41 0.87 -20.41
N ASN A 49 -8.02 -0.10 -19.71
CA ASN A 49 -9.27 -0.74 -20.09
C ASN A 49 -10.24 -0.78 -18.89
N SER A 50 -11.19 0.16 -18.85
CA SER A 50 -12.16 0.27 -17.75
C SER A 50 -13.19 -0.87 -17.78
N GLY A 51 -13.51 -1.42 -18.94
CA GLY A 51 -14.43 -2.56 -19.09
C GLY A 51 -13.86 -3.82 -18.44
N ASP A 52 -12.60 -4.14 -18.71
CA ASP A 52 -11.92 -5.29 -18.10
C ASP A 52 -11.79 -5.13 -16.58
N LEU A 53 -11.51 -3.92 -16.11
CA LEU A 53 -11.43 -3.64 -14.68
C LEU A 53 -12.80 -3.83 -14.00
N ALA A 54 -13.87 -3.26 -14.56
CA ALA A 54 -15.22 -3.39 -14.02
C ALA A 54 -15.68 -4.86 -14.01
N LYS A 55 -15.39 -5.59 -15.12
CA LYS A 55 -15.70 -7.01 -15.22
C LYS A 55 -14.95 -7.84 -14.17
N ALA A 56 -13.65 -7.59 -13.99
CA ALA A 56 -12.86 -8.30 -12.98
C ALA A 56 -13.37 -8.01 -11.55
N MET A 57 -13.83 -6.78 -11.25
CA MET A 57 -14.45 -6.47 -9.96
C MET A 57 -15.77 -7.23 -9.78
N GLN A 58 -16.61 -7.29 -10.81
CA GLN A 58 -17.87 -8.02 -10.76
C GLN A 58 -17.63 -9.51 -10.56
N ASP A 59 -16.72 -10.12 -11.33
CA ASP A 59 -16.33 -11.51 -11.20
C ASP A 59 -15.76 -11.83 -9.81
N LEU A 60 -15.03 -10.87 -9.19
CA LEU A 60 -14.56 -10.99 -7.81
C LEU A 60 -15.71 -11.05 -6.81
N VAL A 61 -16.69 -10.15 -6.94
CA VAL A 61 -17.88 -10.12 -6.07
C VAL A 61 -18.64 -11.44 -6.18
N ASP A 62 -18.88 -11.91 -7.39
CA ASP A 62 -19.64 -13.13 -7.65
C ASP A 62 -18.89 -14.39 -7.16
N LYS A 63 -17.60 -14.50 -7.50
CA LYS A 63 -16.79 -15.67 -7.15
C LYS A 63 -16.66 -15.91 -5.66
N TYR A 64 -16.54 -14.85 -4.87
CA TYR A 64 -16.35 -14.92 -3.42
C TYR A 64 -17.63 -14.64 -2.64
N ASP A 65 -18.79 -14.54 -3.34
CA ASP A 65 -20.11 -14.29 -2.75
C ASP A 65 -20.10 -13.08 -1.78
N LEU A 66 -19.44 -12.00 -2.19
CA LEU A 66 -19.29 -10.79 -1.38
C LEU A 66 -20.66 -10.10 -1.24
N LYS A 67 -21.07 -9.77 -0.04
CA LYS A 67 -22.41 -9.26 0.28
C LYS A 67 -22.45 -7.74 0.50
N ALA A 68 -21.31 -7.09 0.66
CA ALA A 68 -21.27 -5.64 0.81
C ALA A 68 -21.65 -4.96 -0.51
N THR A 69 -22.46 -3.93 -0.42
CA THR A 69 -22.89 -3.10 -1.56
C THR A 69 -22.11 -1.80 -1.68
N SER A 70 -21.25 -1.52 -0.70
CA SER A 70 -20.39 -0.34 -0.67
C SER A 70 -18.92 -0.70 -0.54
N ALA A 71 -18.06 0.20 -1.05
CA ALA A 71 -16.63 -0.03 -1.11
C ALA A 71 -15.82 1.21 -0.75
N VAL A 72 -14.66 0.99 -0.13
CA VAL A 72 -13.54 1.94 -0.05
C VAL A 72 -12.47 1.46 -1.01
N LEU A 73 -12.09 2.34 -1.94
CA LEU A 73 -11.12 2.05 -2.98
C LEU A 73 -9.74 2.57 -2.60
N GLY A 74 -8.76 1.71 -2.61
CA GLY A 74 -7.35 2.09 -2.47
C GLY A 74 -6.78 2.57 -3.79
N LEU A 75 -6.17 3.76 -3.77
CA LEU A 75 -5.31 4.21 -4.86
C LEU A 75 -3.86 4.18 -4.43
N ARG A 76 -3.06 3.49 -5.22
CA ARG A 76 -1.61 3.43 -5.07
C ARG A 76 -0.96 3.65 -6.43
N SER A 77 -0.25 4.71 -6.59
CA SER A 77 0.50 4.96 -7.83
C SER A 77 1.45 6.13 -7.64
N SER A 78 2.41 6.24 -8.53
CA SER A 78 3.32 7.38 -8.61
C SER A 78 2.61 8.72 -8.88
N TRP A 79 1.36 8.69 -9.33
CA TRP A 79 0.53 9.90 -9.53
C TRP A 79 -0.36 10.27 -8.33
N VAL A 80 -0.35 9.47 -7.27
CA VAL A 80 -0.93 9.85 -5.97
C VAL A 80 0.16 10.50 -5.13
N THR A 81 -0.02 11.75 -4.79
CA THR A 81 0.93 12.52 -3.99
C THR A 81 0.55 12.47 -2.53
N VAL A 82 1.52 12.18 -1.67
CA VAL A 82 1.44 12.34 -0.21
C VAL A 82 2.66 13.15 0.21
N LYS A 83 2.44 14.40 0.62
CA LYS A 83 3.52 15.33 0.99
C LYS A 83 3.21 16.07 2.27
N THR A 84 4.24 16.35 3.02
CA THR A 84 4.17 17.19 4.21
C THR A 84 4.61 18.61 3.88
N HIS A 85 3.79 19.57 4.30
CA HIS A 85 4.06 21.00 4.14
C HIS A 85 3.90 21.70 5.48
N LYS A 86 4.67 22.76 5.68
CA LYS A 86 4.59 23.62 6.85
C LYS A 86 3.86 24.90 6.53
N PHE A 87 2.88 25.24 7.36
CA PHE A 87 2.14 26.49 7.30
C PHE A 87 2.33 27.27 8.61
N PRO A 88 2.28 28.61 8.58
CA PRO A 88 2.16 29.38 9.80
C PRO A 88 0.95 28.92 10.62
N LEU A 89 1.02 29.09 11.94
CA LEU A 89 -0.13 28.82 12.79
C LEU A 89 -1.31 29.70 12.38
N MET A 90 -2.40 29.10 11.94
CA MET A 90 -3.60 29.78 11.50
C MET A 90 -4.87 28.95 11.84
N PRO A 91 -6.06 29.57 11.86
CA PRO A 91 -7.31 28.85 11.96
C PRO A 91 -7.53 27.92 10.76
N GLU A 92 -8.21 26.79 10.97
CA GLU A 92 -8.47 25.79 9.92
C GLU A 92 -9.15 26.39 8.67
N ARG A 93 -10.10 27.32 8.85
CA ARG A 93 -10.75 28.04 7.75
C ARG A 93 -9.79 28.86 6.87
N GLU A 94 -8.71 29.36 7.45
CA GLU A 94 -7.67 30.08 6.71
C GLU A 94 -6.74 29.11 5.98
N LEU A 95 -6.43 27.99 6.64
CA LEU A 95 -5.69 26.88 6.04
C LEU A 95 -6.42 26.30 4.83
N ASP A 96 -7.74 26.06 4.93
CA ASP A 96 -8.56 25.60 3.79
C ASP A 96 -8.40 26.52 2.58
N LYS A 97 -8.50 27.83 2.79
CA LYS A 97 -8.35 28.80 1.72
C LYS A 97 -6.93 28.85 1.13
N ALA A 98 -5.91 28.75 1.98
CA ALA A 98 -4.52 28.69 1.53
C ALA A 98 -4.29 27.45 0.65
N LEU A 99 -4.79 26.29 1.10
CA LEU A 99 -4.70 25.04 0.34
C LEU A 99 -5.44 25.10 -1.00
N GLU A 100 -6.64 25.71 -1.08
CA GLU A 100 -7.37 25.88 -2.33
C GLU A 100 -6.52 26.55 -3.43
N PHE A 101 -5.66 27.50 -3.07
CA PHE A 101 -4.78 28.17 -4.01
C PHE A 101 -3.49 27.41 -4.30
N GLU A 102 -2.95 26.71 -3.33
CA GLU A 102 -1.61 26.15 -3.38
C GLU A 102 -1.57 24.66 -3.73
N VAL A 103 -2.68 23.92 -3.58
CA VAL A 103 -2.71 22.46 -3.77
C VAL A 103 -2.10 21.97 -5.08
N PRO A 104 -2.39 22.55 -6.28
CA PRO A 104 -1.79 22.05 -7.51
C PRO A 104 -0.26 22.13 -7.51
N GLU A 105 0.31 23.19 -6.94
CA GLU A 105 1.76 23.40 -6.84
C GLU A 105 2.37 22.51 -5.76
N LEU A 106 1.77 22.50 -4.56
CA LEU A 106 2.24 21.69 -3.41
C LEU A 106 2.21 20.20 -3.75
N ALA A 107 1.18 19.74 -4.47
CA ALA A 107 1.07 18.36 -4.93
C ALA A 107 2.05 18.02 -6.07
N GLY A 108 2.63 19.02 -6.73
CA GLY A 108 3.50 18.84 -7.90
C GLY A 108 2.72 18.73 -9.21
N PHE A 109 1.49 19.25 -9.26
CA PHE A 109 0.60 19.26 -10.42
C PHE A 109 0.45 20.67 -11.00
N SER A 110 1.51 21.45 -11.07
CA SER A 110 1.55 22.88 -11.42
C SER A 110 0.90 23.24 -12.76
N VAL A 111 0.70 22.25 -13.65
CA VAL A 111 -0.01 22.44 -14.94
C VAL A 111 -1.49 22.19 -14.84
N LEU A 112 -2.00 21.70 -13.70
CA LEU A 112 -3.42 21.44 -13.45
C LEU A 112 -4.03 22.59 -12.65
N SER A 113 -5.34 22.81 -12.83
CA SER A 113 -6.11 23.67 -11.95
C SER A 113 -6.67 22.89 -10.76
N LEU A 114 -7.11 23.57 -9.70
CA LEU A 114 -7.70 22.93 -8.53
C LEU A 114 -8.89 22.02 -8.90
N GLN A 115 -9.71 22.43 -9.87
CA GLN A 115 -10.84 21.61 -10.33
C GLN A 115 -10.44 20.29 -11.00
N ASP A 116 -9.18 20.13 -11.42
CA ASP A 116 -8.63 18.92 -12.04
C ASP A 116 -7.97 17.99 -11.03
N VAL A 117 -7.98 18.35 -9.74
CA VAL A 117 -7.32 17.60 -8.65
C VAL A 117 -8.36 17.18 -7.62
N TYR A 118 -8.28 15.94 -7.16
CA TYR A 118 -8.85 15.51 -5.88
C TYR A 118 -7.79 15.67 -4.81
N TYR A 119 -8.14 16.24 -3.68
CA TYR A 119 -7.25 16.36 -2.55
C TYR A 119 -7.99 16.25 -1.21
N ASP A 120 -7.24 15.90 -0.22
CA ASP A 120 -7.62 15.94 1.18
C ASP A 120 -6.37 16.21 2.02
N TYR A 121 -6.52 16.62 3.28
CA TYR A 121 -5.39 16.88 4.15
C TYR A 121 -5.70 16.56 5.61
N PHE A 122 -4.65 16.42 6.41
CA PHE A 122 -4.77 16.40 7.87
C PHE A 122 -3.56 17.09 8.51
N ILE A 123 -3.76 17.63 9.70
CA ILE A 123 -2.70 18.24 10.50
C ILE A 123 -1.99 17.13 11.27
N SER A 124 -0.73 16.84 10.90
CA SER A 124 0.10 15.81 11.54
C SER A 124 0.72 16.29 12.85
N SER A 125 1.08 17.56 12.91
CA SER A 125 1.58 18.20 14.13
C SER A 125 1.28 19.71 14.16
N LYS A 126 1.29 20.26 15.37
CA LYS A 126 1.05 21.67 15.63
C LYS A 126 1.94 22.12 16.77
N ASN A 127 2.59 23.27 16.62
CA ASN A 127 3.31 23.96 17.67
C ASN A 127 2.87 25.43 17.79
N GLU A 128 3.59 26.26 18.54
CA GLU A 128 3.22 27.66 18.82
C GLU A 128 3.28 28.57 17.57
N SER A 129 4.00 28.18 16.53
CA SER A 129 4.24 29.03 15.33
C SER A 129 3.83 28.36 14.01
N GLU A 130 3.74 27.05 13.96
CA GLU A 130 3.58 26.29 12.72
C GLU A 130 2.57 25.15 12.84
N LEU A 131 1.91 24.88 11.71
CA LEU A 131 1.15 23.65 11.44
C LEU A 131 1.95 22.79 10.46
N GLU A 132 2.05 21.50 10.73
CA GLU A 132 2.55 20.54 9.77
C GLU A 132 1.37 19.79 9.16
N VAL A 133 1.15 19.95 7.86
CA VAL A 133 0.01 19.46 7.13
C VAL A 133 0.46 18.37 6.17
N VAL A 134 -0.17 17.22 6.22
CA VAL A 134 -0.02 16.16 5.23
C VAL A 134 -1.10 16.32 4.18
N LEU A 135 -0.67 16.68 2.96
CA LEU A 135 -1.51 16.79 1.79
C LEU A 135 -1.51 15.48 1.02
N VAL A 136 -2.70 14.99 0.71
CA VAL A 136 -2.94 13.85 -0.19
C VAL A 136 -3.65 14.39 -1.42
N ALA A 137 -3.12 14.13 -2.62
CA ALA A 137 -3.70 14.65 -3.84
C ALA A 137 -3.51 13.71 -5.03
N CYS A 138 -4.45 13.73 -5.98
CA CYS A 138 -4.32 13.01 -7.24
C CYS A 138 -5.06 13.72 -8.37
N PRO A 139 -4.59 13.61 -9.65
CA PRO A 139 -5.32 14.12 -10.80
C PRO A 139 -6.65 13.40 -10.97
N ARG A 140 -7.74 14.15 -11.12
CA ARG A 140 -9.10 13.59 -11.32
C ARG A 140 -9.17 12.64 -12.51
N GLN A 141 -8.53 13.01 -13.62
CA GLN A 141 -8.51 12.18 -14.83
C GLN A 141 -7.94 10.77 -14.60
N ASN A 142 -7.05 10.59 -13.60
CA ASN A 142 -6.49 9.30 -13.27
C ASN A 142 -7.37 8.51 -12.29
N ALA A 143 -8.07 9.19 -11.36
CA ALA A 143 -8.93 8.55 -10.38
C ALA A 143 -10.32 8.17 -10.93
N LEU A 144 -10.90 9.01 -11.80
CA LEU A 144 -12.24 8.81 -12.34
C LEU A 144 -12.46 7.43 -13.00
N PRO A 145 -11.56 6.90 -13.84
CA PRO A 145 -11.76 5.56 -14.43
C PRO A 145 -11.88 4.45 -13.39
N TYR A 146 -11.13 4.53 -12.29
CA TYR A 146 -11.25 3.59 -11.17
C TYR A 146 -12.60 3.71 -10.46
N MET A 147 -13.06 4.96 -10.22
CA MET A 147 -14.36 5.22 -9.59
C MET A 147 -15.51 4.70 -10.47
N HIS A 148 -15.38 4.89 -11.77
CA HIS A 148 -16.37 4.38 -12.74
C HIS A 148 -16.41 2.85 -12.71
N ALA A 149 -15.25 2.17 -12.71
CA ALA A 149 -15.21 0.72 -12.67
C ALA A 149 -15.86 0.14 -11.41
N VAL A 150 -15.67 0.76 -10.23
CA VAL A 150 -16.35 0.36 -8.99
C VAL A 150 -17.88 0.49 -9.15
N ARG A 151 -18.36 1.60 -9.68
CA ARG A 151 -19.79 1.82 -9.90
C ARG A 151 -20.36 0.86 -10.94
N ASP A 152 -19.63 0.63 -12.04
CA ASP A 152 -20.08 -0.24 -13.15
C ASP A 152 -20.08 -1.71 -12.71
N ALA A 153 -19.31 -2.07 -11.67
CA ALA A 153 -19.39 -3.36 -10.96
C ALA A 153 -20.59 -3.45 -9.98
N GLY A 154 -21.46 -2.44 -9.91
CA GLY A 154 -22.64 -2.42 -9.07
C GLY A 154 -22.39 -2.02 -7.60
N LEU A 155 -21.21 -1.48 -7.28
CA LEU A 155 -20.83 -1.06 -5.94
C LEU A 155 -20.99 0.47 -5.75
N THR A 156 -21.44 0.87 -4.56
CA THR A 156 -21.42 2.27 -4.13
C THR A 156 -20.04 2.63 -3.59
N LEU A 157 -19.36 3.58 -4.21
CA LEU A 157 -18.08 4.07 -3.72
C LEU A 157 -18.30 5.03 -2.54
N GLU A 158 -17.86 4.66 -1.33
CA GLU A 158 -17.95 5.52 -0.14
C GLU A 158 -16.76 6.48 -0.04
N ALA A 159 -15.56 5.99 -0.35
CA ALA A 159 -14.34 6.79 -0.28
C ALA A 159 -13.25 6.24 -1.20
N ILE A 160 -12.31 7.12 -1.53
CA ILE A 160 -11.00 6.77 -2.08
C ILE A 160 -9.96 7.07 -1.00
N ASP A 161 -9.02 6.17 -0.80
CA ASP A 161 -7.98 6.34 0.22
C ASP A 161 -6.63 5.84 -0.26
N VAL A 162 -5.58 6.22 0.44
CA VAL A 162 -4.24 5.65 0.32
C VAL A 162 -4.10 4.52 1.33
N PRO A 163 -3.98 3.26 0.91
CA PRO A 163 -4.03 2.10 1.81
C PRO A 163 -3.07 2.18 2.99
N ALA A 164 -1.90 2.79 2.77
CA ALA A 164 -0.84 2.90 3.76
C ALA A 164 -1.27 3.58 5.07
N PHE A 165 -2.19 4.53 5.02
CA PHE A 165 -2.68 5.20 6.24
C PHE A 165 -3.44 4.27 7.18
N GLY A 166 -4.01 3.20 6.65
CA GLY A 166 -4.74 2.20 7.43
C GLY A 166 -3.88 1.02 7.92
N TRP A 167 -2.61 0.86 7.48
CA TRP A 167 -1.81 -0.30 7.88
C TRP A 167 -1.52 -0.37 9.38
N LYS A 168 -1.37 0.77 10.05
CA LYS A 168 -1.22 0.81 11.50
C LYS A 168 -2.41 0.19 12.24
N ASP A 169 -3.61 0.28 11.66
CA ASP A 169 -4.84 -0.24 12.24
C ASP A 169 -4.95 -1.78 12.15
N LEU A 170 -4.02 -2.44 11.45
CA LEU A 170 -3.90 -3.90 11.39
C LEU A 170 -3.24 -4.47 12.66
N LEU A 171 -2.61 -3.64 13.47
CA LEU A 171 -1.87 -4.02 14.67
C LEU A 171 -2.68 -3.75 15.95
N ALA A 172 -2.27 -4.41 17.03
CA ALA A 172 -2.93 -4.28 18.33
C ALA A 172 -2.66 -2.92 18.99
N GLU A 173 -1.47 -2.38 18.80
CA GLU A 173 -0.99 -1.18 19.49
C GLU A 173 -0.26 -0.25 18.52
N ASP A 174 -0.30 1.04 18.83
CA ASP A 174 0.56 2.03 18.20
C ASP A 174 2.02 1.76 18.55
N GLY A 175 2.92 2.23 17.67
CA GLY A 175 4.37 2.06 17.85
C GLY A 175 5.14 2.85 16.80
N ARG A 176 6.46 2.73 16.85
CA ARG A 176 7.38 3.38 15.92
C ARG A 176 7.76 2.39 14.82
N ARG A 177 7.03 2.41 13.71
CA ARG A 177 7.09 1.33 12.71
C ARG A 177 7.33 1.83 11.30
N VAL A 178 8.00 0.99 10.55
CA VAL A 178 8.01 1.05 9.08
C VAL A 178 7.12 -0.06 8.56
N PHE A 179 6.13 0.30 7.76
CA PHE A 179 5.41 -0.66 6.93
C PHE A 179 5.99 -0.60 5.53
N MET A 180 6.20 -1.76 4.95
CA MET A 180 6.71 -1.90 3.60
C MET A 180 5.88 -2.91 2.83
N GLU A 181 5.09 -2.44 1.89
CA GLU A 181 4.31 -3.28 1.01
C GLU A 181 5.00 -3.43 -0.35
N ILE A 182 5.34 -4.67 -0.67
CA ILE A 182 5.93 -5.05 -1.96
C ILE A 182 4.79 -5.56 -2.84
N SER A 183 4.24 -4.68 -3.67
CA SER A 183 3.24 -5.05 -4.67
C SER A 183 3.91 -5.43 -5.99
N ASP A 184 3.14 -5.69 -7.04
CA ASP A 184 3.68 -6.24 -8.28
C ASP A 184 4.73 -5.34 -8.94
N GLU A 185 4.43 -4.07 -9.19
CA GLU A 185 5.35 -3.16 -9.89
C GLU A 185 6.06 -2.15 -8.97
N GLN A 186 5.62 -1.99 -7.74
CA GLN A 186 6.16 -0.98 -6.82
C GLN A 186 6.24 -1.47 -5.39
N THR A 187 7.06 -0.78 -4.60
CA THR A 187 7.11 -0.92 -3.15
C THR A 187 6.70 0.39 -2.50
N THR A 188 5.76 0.33 -1.57
CA THR A 188 5.34 1.47 -0.78
C THR A 188 5.90 1.36 0.63
N MET A 189 6.57 2.41 1.08
CA MET A 189 7.06 2.53 2.45
C MET A 189 6.26 3.59 3.20
N PHE A 190 5.82 3.25 4.39
CA PHE A 190 5.07 4.14 5.27
C PHE A 190 5.69 4.11 6.66
N VAL A 191 6.13 5.25 7.14
CA VAL A 191 6.75 5.39 8.47
C VAL A 191 5.80 6.12 9.39
N VAL A 192 5.54 5.51 10.54
CA VAL A 192 4.70 6.07 11.60
C VAL A 192 5.43 5.94 12.94
N SER A 193 5.32 6.97 13.77
CA SER A 193 5.87 6.95 15.13
C SER A 193 4.78 7.35 16.12
N ASN A 194 4.35 6.38 16.95
CA ASN A 194 3.30 6.58 17.95
C ASN A 194 2.02 7.24 17.37
N GLY A 195 1.55 6.73 16.24
CA GLY A 195 0.36 7.24 15.54
C GLY A 195 0.61 8.47 14.65
N VAL A 196 1.77 9.12 14.75
CA VAL A 196 2.12 10.30 13.95
C VAL A 196 2.79 9.88 12.63
N PHE A 197 2.23 10.35 11.54
CA PHE A 197 2.80 10.16 10.19
C PHE A 197 4.18 10.81 10.07
N LYS A 198 5.12 10.14 9.44
CA LYS A 198 6.48 10.63 9.16
C LYS A 198 6.80 10.68 7.67
N VAL A 199 6.66 9.56 6.98
CA VAL A 199 7.02 9.43 5.56
C VAL A 199 6.08 8.46 4.85
N HIS A 200 5.67 8.83 3.64
CA HIS A 200 5.13 7.93 2.64
C HIS A 200 6.01 8.02 1.39
N ARG A 201 6.51 6.90 0.93
CA ARG A 201 7.37 6.83 -0.26
C ARG A 201 6.98 5.65 -1.13
N VAL A 202 6.87 5.89 -2.42
CA VAL A 202 6.67 4.87 -3.44
C VAL A 202 7.96 4.72 -4.24
N VAL A 203 8.43 3.48 -4.38
CA VAL A 203 9.60 3.10 -5.17
C VAL A 203 9.10 2.25 -6.34
N PRO A 204 9.43 2.56 -7.60
CA PRO A 204 8.98 1.80 -8.77
C PRO A 204 9.80 0.51 -8.94
N LEU A 205 9.75 -0.33 -7.95
CA LEU A 205 10.44 -1.62 -7.86
C LEU A 205 9.58 -2.56 -7.02
N GLY A 206 9.04 -3.60 -7.62
CA GLY A 206 8.12 -4.53 -6.98
C GLY A 206 8.43 -5.98 -7.30
N ALA A 207 7.50 -6.88 -6.99
CA ALA A 207 7.66 -8.32 -7.12
C ALA A 207 7.92 -8.78 -8.57
N ALA A 208 7.35 -8.10 -9.56
CA ALA A 208 7.60 -8.40 -10.97
C ALA A 208 9.08 -8.23 -11.36
N HIS A 209 9.76 -7.26 -10.75
CA HIS A 209 11.20 -7.06 -10.98
C HIS A 209 12.04 -8.21 -10.41
N PHE A 210 11.67 -8.69 -9.22
CA PHE A 210 12.29 -9.88 -8.62
C PHE A 210 12.06 -11.11 -9.49
N ARG A 211 10.82 -11.36 -9.92
CA ARG A 211 10.49 -12.51 -10.77
C ARG A 211 11.26 -12.51 -12.08
N ARG A 212 11.35 -11.36 -12.76
CA ARG A 212 12.19 -11.24 -13.97
C ARG A 212 13.66 -11.58 -13.71
N GLY A 213 14.20 -11.12 -12.59
CA GLY A 213 15.54 -11.49 -12.16
C GLY A 213 15.71 -13.00 -11.91
N VAL A 214 14.67 -13.67 -11.40
CA VAL A 214 14.63 -15.13 -11.21
C VAL A 214 14.51 -15.85 -12.56
N GLU A 215 13.65 -15.38 -13.48
CA GLU A 215 13.57 -15.91 -14.86
C GLU A 215 14.94 -15.92 -15.53
N ASP A 216 15.68 -14.80 -15.46
CA ASP A 216 17.04 -14.70 -16.02
C ASP A 216 18.06 -15.60 -15.29
N ALA A 217 17.95 -15.70 -13.96
CA ALA A 217 18.90 -16.49 -13.16
C ALA A 217 18.71 -18.00 -13.32
N PHE A 218 17.49 -18.44 -13.58
CA PHE A 218 17.13 -19.86 -13.67
C PHE A 218 16.78 -20.31 -15.09
N GLU A 219 16.78 -19.40 -16.07
CA GLU A 219 16.39 -19.65 -17.47
C GLU A 219 15.01 -20.34 -17.57
N CYS A 220 14.06 -19.83 -16.79
CA CYS A 220 12.75 -20.45 -16.57
C CYS A 220 11.60 -19.54 -17.01
N SER A 221 10.39 -20.11 -17.12
CA SER A 221 9.17 -19.36 -17.43
C SER A 221 8.72 -18.46 -16.26
N ALA A 222 7.82 -17.50 -16.53
CA ALA A 222 7.25 -16.63 -15.53
C ALA A 222 6.49 -17.42 -14.44
N GLU A 223 5.80 -18.51 -14.80
CA GLU A 223 5.10 -19.38 -13.85
C GLU A 223 6.07 -20.12 -12.95
N GLU A 224 7.17 -20.62 -13.50
CA GLU A 224 8.24 -21.28 -12.73
C GLU A 224 8.93 -20.27 -11.79
N ALA A 225 9.17 -19.04 -12.23
CA ALA A 225 9.73 -17.98 -11.40
C ALA A 225 8.80 -17.63 -10.21
N VAL A 226 7.48 -17.57 -10.42
CA VAL A 226 6.50 -17.45 -9.35
C VAL A 226 6.62 -18.62 -8.36
N SER A 227 6.69 -19.85 -8.87
CA SER A 227 6.84 -21.05 -8.02
C SER A 227 8.14 -21.01 -7.22
N LEU A 228 9.25 -20.61 -7.84
CA LEU A 228 10.56 -20.47 -7.16
C LEU A 228 10.48 -19.43 -6.03
N THR A 229 9.92 -18.26 -6.28
CA THR A 229 9.78 -17.22 -5.25
C THR A 229 8.84 -17.60 -4.10
N GLN A 230 7.95 -18.56 -4.32
CA GLN A 230 7.05 -19.06 -3.29
C GLN A 230 7.64 -20.19 -2.43
N ASN A 231 8.52 -21.01 -3.02
CA ASN A 231 8.98 -22.26 -2.43
C ASN A 231 10.44 -22.24 -2.00
N GLN A 232 11.28 -21.39 -2.60
CA GLN A 232 12.69 -21.26 -2.28
C GLN A 232 12.95 -20.08 -1.34
N ASP A 233 14.16 -20.01 -0.79
CA ASP A 233 14.63 -18.90 0.02
C ASP A 233 15.56 -17.96 -0.78
N MET A 234 15.85 -16.81 -0.21
CA MET A 234 16.70 -15.79 -0.84
C MET A 234 18.11 -16.28 -1.12
N ASP A 235 18.68 -17.12 -0.25
CA ASP A 235 20.03 -17.65 -0.43
C ASP A 235 20.06 -18.59 -1.64
N TYR A 236 19.09 -19.48 -1.77
CA TYR A 236 18.93 -20.32 -2.96
C TYR A 236 18.78 -19.47 -4.23
N LEU A 237 17.87 -18.51 -4.24
CA LEU A 237 17.62 -17.68 -5.42
C LEU A 237 18.85 -16.87 -5.86
N LEU A 238 19.69 -16.44 -4.93
CA LEU A 238 20.89 -15.65 -5.21
C LEU A 238 22.12 -16.48 -5.58
N LEU A 239 22.21 -17.72 -5.09
CA LEU A 239 23.40 -18.58 -5.24
C LEU A 239 23.24 -19.63 -6.35
N GLU A 240 22.07 -20.25 -6.43
CA GLU A 240 21.80 -21.32 -7.40
C GLU A 240 21.26 -20.76 -8.73
N GLY A 241 21.13 -21.61 -9.74
CA GLY A 241 20.71 -21.27 -11.09
C GLY A 241 21.87 -21.22 -12.08
N ALA A 242 21.58 -21.52 -13.34
CA ALA A 242 22.54 -21.63 -14.45
C ALA A 242 22.68 -20.34 -15.27
N GLY A 243 21.66 -19.48 -15.22
CA GLY A 243 21.58 -18.29 -16.05
C GLY A 243 22.21 -17.03 -15.46
N ASN A 244 21.77 -15.87 -15.95
CA ASN A 244 22.34 -14.58 -15.55
C ASN A 244 21.76 -14.04 -14.24
N LYS A 245 22.50 -14.21 -13.16
CA LYS A 245 22.12 -13.70 -11.82
C LYS A 245 22.34 -12.19 -11.61
N ARG A 246 22.93 -11.51 -12.60
CA ARG A 246 23.26 -10.08 -12.46
C ARG A 246 22.02 -9.23 -12.27
N VAL A 247 20.94 -9.52 -13.00
CA VAL A 247 19.67 -8.78 -12.92
C VAL A 247 19.08 -8.95 -11.54
N LEU A 248 18.94 -10.17 -11.03
CA LEU A 248 18.38 -10.45 -9.71
C LEU A 248 19.18 -9.77 -8.61
N ARG A 249 20.52 -9.89 -8.61
CA ARG A 249 21.39 -9.24 -7.62
C ARG A 249 21.29 -7.72 -7.67
N ALA A 250 21.24 -7.12 -8.86
CA ALA A 250 21.08 -5.68 -9.02
C ALA A 250 19.71 -5.21 -8.49
N THR A 251 18.64 -5.96 -8.76
CA THR A 251 17.30 -5.69 -8.24
C THR A 251 17.28 -5.72 -6.71
N VAL A 252 17.88 -6.74 -6.09
CA VAL A 252 17.99 -6.87 -4.63
C VAL A 252 18.78 -5.70 -4.04
N GLN A 253 19.92 -5.34 -4.62
CA GLN A 253 20.73 -4.21 -4.15
C GLN A 253 20.00 -2.88 -4.28
N GLN A 254 19.31 -2.65 -5.38
CA GLN A 254 18.50 -1.44 -5.58
C GLN A 254 17.35 -1.37 -4.56
N PHE A 255 16.72 -2.49 -4.26
CA PHE A 255 15.67 -2.59 -3.26
C PHE A 255 16.19 -2.22 -1.87
N ILE A 256 17.26 -2.85 -1.42
CA ILE A 256 17.93 -2.54 -0.13
C ILE A 256 18.34 -1.06 -0.08
N GLY A 257 18.98 -0.56 -1.13
CA GLY A 257 19.38 0.85 -1.22
C GLY A 257 18.22 1.83 -1.08
N SER A 258 17.05 1.49 -1.66
CA SER A 258 15.84 2.30 -1.55
C SER A 258 15.27 2.30 -0.13
N VAL A 259 15.33 1.15 0.55
CA VAL A 259 14.93 1.03 1.97
C VAL A 259 15.82 1.90 2.84
N LEU A 260 17.14 1.73 2.74
CA LEU A 260 18.12 2.48 3.52
C LEU A 260 17.99 3.99 3.28
N GLN A 261 17.85 4.43 2.02
CA GLN A 261 17.66 5.84 1.69
C GLN A 261 16.41 6.44 2.35
N THR A 262 15.33 5.66 2.45
CA THR A 262 14.10 6.12 3.11
C THR A 262 14.29 6.25 4.61
N LEU A 263 14.93 5.26 5.24
CA LEU A 263 15.21 5.28 6.67
C LEU A 263 16.23 6.37 7.05
N ASP A 264 17.25 6.58 6.23
CA ASP A 264 18.23 7.66 6.42
C ASP A 264 17.57 9.04 6.35
N PHE A 265 16.61 9.23 5.46
CA PHE A 265 15.83 10.46 5.39
C PHE A 265 15.08 10.72 6.71
N VAL A 266 14.39 9.72 7.25
CA VAL A 266 13.68 9.83 8.54
C VAL A 266 14.67 10.10 9.68
N ARG A 267 15.79 9.36 9.71
CA ARG A 267 16.84 9.52 10.71
C ARG A 267 17.42 10.95 10.70
N ALA A 268 17.64 11.51 9.52
CA ALA A 268 18.15 12.87 9.37
C ALA A 268 17.13 13.93 9.85
N GLN A 269 15.85 13.76 9.50
CA GLN A 269 14.76 14.64 9.95
C GLN A 269 14.63 14.66 11.47
N GLU A 270 14.68 13.49 12.10
CA GLU A 270 14.53 13.33 13.55
C GLU A 270 15.85 13.54 14.32
N ARG A 271 16.96 13.80 13.62
CA ARG A 271 18.31 13.98 14.18
C ARG A 271 18.74 12.82 15.10
N ALA A 272 18.41 11.61 14.72
CA ALA A 272 18.67 10.42 15.51
C ALA A 272 20.02 9.76 15.18
N GLY A 273 20.60 9.09 16.15
CA GLY A 273 21.90 8.41 16.00
C GLY A 273 21.80 7.06 15.28
N SER A 274 20.68 6.34 15.42
CA SER A 274 20.46 5.03 14.83
C SER A 274 19.00 4.82 14.44
N PHE A 275 18.71 3.83 13.59
CA PHE A 275 17.34 3.46 13.26
C PHE A 275 16.61 2.88 14.48
N SER A 276 17.27 2.03 15.25
CA SER A 276 16.72 1.41 16.46
C SER A 276 16.36 2.41 17.57
N SER A 277 16.94 3.62 17.56
CA SER A 277 16.51 4.69 18.47
C SER A 277 15.20 5.35 18.04
N LEU A 278 14.82 5.26 16.76
CA LEU A 278 13.64 5.87 16.17
C LEU A 278 12.49 4.91 15.95
N LEU A 279 12.81 3.65 15.61
CA LEU A 279 11.88 2.66 15.09
C LEU A 279 12.03 1.36 15.86
N ASP A 280 10.93 0.67 16.07
CA ASP A 280 10.90 -0.59 16.82
C ASP A 280 11.00 -1.80 15.86
N GLU A 281 10.37 -1.72 14.69
CA GLU A 281 10.33 -2.82 13.72
C GLU A 281 9.97 -2.34 12.30
N LEU A 282 10.28 -3.19 11.31
CA LEU A 282 9.83 -3.09 9.93
C LEU A 282 8.88 -4.24 9.63
N ILE A 283 7.68 -3.93 9.17
CA ILE A 283 6.62 -4.89 8.86
C ILE A 283 6.45 -5.01 7.34
N LEU A 284 6.57 -6.23 6.85
CA LEU A 284 6.41 -6.55 5.43
C LEU A 284 4.96 -6.92 5.10
N LEU A 285 4.47 -6.37 3.99
CA LEU A 285 3.18 -6.62 3.37
C LEU A 285 3.39 -6.93 1.88
N GLY A 286 2.36 -7.46 1.23
CA GLY A 286 2.35 -7.68 -0.22
C GLY A 286 2.96 -9.01 -0.67
N ASP A 287 3.26 -9.09 -1.95
CA ASP A 287 3.48 -10.36 -2.67
C ASP A 287 4.76 -11.11 -2.26
N LEU A 288 5.82 -10.39 -1.88
CA LEU A 288 7.08 -10.98 -1.45
C LEU A 288 7.28 -10.95 0.07
N ALA A 289 6.31 -10.48 0.85
CA ALA A 289 6.48 -10.35 2.30
C ALA A 289 6.85 -11.66 2.99
N ASP A 290 6.34 -12.78 2.50
CA ASP A 290 6.60 -14.12 3.03
C ASP A 290 7.71 -14.89 2.29
N LEU A 291 8.48 -14.23 1.41
CA LEU A 291 9.65 -14.84 0.78
C LEU A 291 10.69 -15.16 1.85
N LYS A 292 11.02 -16.43 1.96
CA LYS A 292 11.96 -16.93 2.98
C LYS A 292 13.33 -16.27 2.82
N GLY A 293 13.93 -15.85 3.93
CA GLY A 293 15.23 -15.18 3.93
C GLY A 293 15.18 -13.67 3.62
N LEU A 294 14.06 -13.14 3.10
CA LEU A 294 13.93 -11.70 2.81
C LEU A 294 13.94 -10.87 4.10
N SER A 295 13.18 -11.29 5.11
CA SER A 295 13.16 -10.60 6.42
C SER A 295 14.53 -10.56 7.06
N GLU A 296 15.23 -11.70 7.08
CA GLU A 296 16.56 -11.85 7.66
C GLU A 296 17.62 -11.04 6.90
N MET A 297 17.50 -10.99 5.58
CA MET A 297 18.38 -10.18 4.74
C MET A 297 18.17 -8.68 5.04
N LEU A 298 16.94 -8.20 5.04
CA LEU A 298 16.64 -6.81 5.37
C LEU A 298 17.03 -6.44 6.79
N GLN A 299 16.79 -7.33 7.78
CA GLN A 299 17.17 -7.09 9.17
C GLN A 299 18.67 -6.85 9.34
N ARG A 300 19.51 -7.56 8.60
CA ARG A 300 20.97 -7.36 8.62
C ARG A 300 21.37 -5.99 8.08
N GLU A 301 20.63 -5.47 7.11
CA GLU A 301 20.95 -4.20 6.46
C GLU A 301 20.43 -2.97 7.24
N VAL A 302 19.24 -3.09 7.86
CA VAL A 302 18.59 -1.96 8.51
C VAL A 302 18.78 -1.90 10.02
N ASP A 303 19.38 -2.93 10.64
CA ASP A 303 19.56 -3.06 12.10
C ASP A 303 18.25 -2.84 12.89
N LEU A 304 17.15 -3.38 12.36
CA LEU A 304 15.83 -3.38 12.96
C LEU A 304 15.22 -4.77 12.85
N PRO A 305 14.39 -5.22 13.80
CA PRO A 305 13.55 -6.40 13.62
C PRO A 305 12.70 -6.25 12.35
N VAL A 306 12.73 -7.25 11.47
CA VAL A 306 11.93 -7.29 10.23
C VAL A 306 11.08 -8.54 10.24
N ARG A 307 9.78 -8.38 9.99
CA ARG A 307 8.85 -9.51 9.93
C ARG A 307 7.70 -9.30 8.94
N PRO A 308 7.20 -10.35 8.33
CA PRO A 308 5.95 -10.28 7.57
C PRO A 308 4.73 -10.19 8.49
N LEU A 309 3.68 -9.50 8.04
CA LEU A 309 2.38 -9.51 8.70
C LEU A 309 1.63 -10.79 8.29
N ARG A 310 1.79 -11.87 9.05
CA ARG A 310 1.17 -13.18 8.76
C ARG A 310 -0.23 -13.36 9.34
N LYS A 311 -0.64 -12.45 10.22
CA LYS A 311 -1.98 -12.43 10.83
C LYS A 311 -2.32 -11.01 11.25
N MET A 312 -3.59 -10.75 11.37
CA MET A 312 -4.05 -9.51 11.98
C MET A 312 -3.79 -9.55 13.47
N GLU A 313 -3.24 -8.49 14.01
CA GLU A 313 -2.90 -8.35 15.42
C GLU A 313 -3.89 -7.44 16.16
N ARG A 314 -4.74 -6.72 15.41
CA ARG A 314 -5.77 -5.87 16.00
C ARG A 314 -6.69 -6.66 16.92
N LEU A 315 -6.87 -6.15 18.12
CA LEU A 315 -7.82 -6.69 19.08
C LEU A 315 -9.27 -6.46 18.59
N ASN A 316 -10.20 -7.32 19.01
CA ASN A 316 -11.63 -7.26 18.66
C ASN A 316 -11.93 -7.44 17.16
N LEU A 317 -11.06 -8.13 16.43
CA LEU A 317 -11.35 -8.57 15.07
C LEU A 317 -11.39 -10.09 14.99
N THR A 318 -12.41 -10.60 14.30
CA THR A 318 -12.58 -12.03 14.00
C THR A 318 -12.52 -12.27 12.50
N PHE A 319 -11.96 -13.42 12.10
CA PHE A 319 -12.02 -13.90 10.73
C PHE A 319 -13.04 -15.05 10.66
N GLU A 320 -14.03 -14.92 9.80
CA GLU A 320 -15.02 -15.96 9.52
C GLU A 320 -14.55 -16.92 8.43
N VAL A 321 -13.52 -16.50 7.64
CA VAL A 321 -12.93 -17.26 6.54
C VAL A 321 -11.39 -17.18 6.58
N LEU A 322 -10.74 -18.19 5.99
CA LEU A 322 -9.31 -18.16 5.76
C LEU A 322 -9.02 -17.41 4.44
N PRO A 323 -7.93 -16.61 4.38
CA PRO A 323 -7.54 -15.94 3.16
C PRO A 323 -7.18 -16.96 2.07
N PRO A 324 -7.61 -16.76 0.81
CA PRO A 324 -7.08 -17.50 -0.31
C PRO A 324 -5.63 -17.07 -0.57
N GLY A 325 -4.67 -17.86 -0.08
CA GLY A 325 -3.25 -17.53 -0.17
C GLY A 325 -2.67 -16.91 1.10
N ARG A 326 -1.65 -16.07 0.94
CA ARG A 326 -0.90 -15.49 2.07
C ARG A 326 -1.61 -14.27 2.64
N PHE A 327 -1.71 -14.21 3.96
CA PHE A 327 -2.39 -13.12 4.66
C PHE A 327 -1.75 -11.74 4.36
N SER A 328 -0.42 -11.69 4.27
CA SER A 328 0.34 -10.46 3.99
C SER A 328 -0.09 -9.74 2.71
N CYS A 329 -0.65 -10.46 1.74
CA CYS A 329 -1.14 -9.89 0.48
C CYS A 329 -2.44 -9.10 0.62
N TYR A 330 -3.19 -9.29 1.70
CA TYR A 330 -4.49 -8.63 1.93
C TYR A 330 -4.41 -7.42 2.86
N GLY A 331 -3.21 -7.05 3.33
CA GLY A 331 -3.04 -5.96 4.29
C GLY A 331 -3.73 -4.68 3.87
N SER A 332 -3.55 -4.25 2.64
CA SER A 332 -4.17 -3.03 2.08
C SER A 332 -5.69 -3.13 1.97
N ALA A 333 -6.22 -4.23 1.45
CA ALA A 333 -7.66 -4.42 1.36
C ALA A 333 -8.33 -4.46 2.76
N LEU A 334 -7.69 -5.11 3.73
CA LEU A 334 -8.15 -5.13 5.12
C LEU A 334 -8.15 -3.74 5.76
N ALA A 335 -7.05 -2.98 5.58
CA ALA A 335 -6.93 -1.63 6.07
C ALA A 335 -8.04 -0.71 5.52
N LEU A 336 -8.31 -0.78 4.22
CA LEU A 336 -9.39 -0.03 3.57
C LEU A 336 -10.78 -0.44 4.08
N GLY A 337 -11.03 -1.73 4.24
CA GLY A 337 -12.29 -2.23 4.79
C GLY A 337 -12.54 -1.75 6.22
N LEU A 338 -11.51 -1.75 7.07
CA LEU A 338 -11.57 -1.20 8.44
C LEU A 338 -11.91 0.27 8.44
N ARG A 339 -11.26 1.08 7.60
CA ARG A 339 -11.54 2.53 7.48
C ARG A 339 -12.99 2.78 7.06
N GLY A 340 -13.55 1.96 6.18
CA GLY A 340 -14.93 2.09 5.72
C GLY A 340 -16.00 1.79 6.78
N VAL A 341 -15.65 1.04 7.82
CA VAL A 341 -16.57 0.70 8.93
C VAL A 341 -16.23 1.38 10.26
N SER A 342 -15.19 2.20 10.29
CA SER A 342 -14.73 2.95 11.48
C SER A 342 -15.67 4.05 11.92
#